data_13f0a8d04b2345e91ea54327acbd3028
#
_entry.id   13f0a8d04b2345e91ea54327acbd3028
#
_cell.length_a   1.000
_cell.length_b   1.000
_cell.length_c   1.000
_cell.angle_alpha   90.00
_cell.angle_beta   90.00
_cell.angle_gamma   90.00
#
_symmetry.space_group_name_H-M   'P 1'
#
loop_
_entity.id
_entity.type
_entity.pdbx_description
1 polymer ?
#
loop_
_entity_poly.entity_id
_entity_poly.type
_entity_poly.pdbx_seq_one_letter_code
_entity_poly.pdbx_strand_id
1 'polypeptide(L)'
;MVMRKLLGGSSFDRYCFGMLLAVEVLISFTFLGYIHFPPISITIAYMPIIIAACLFGTAPAVITGIAFGLGSMYKASATYVLPMDMIFSPFNSCEPLASLFLSVGTRTLLGLFVGLAFSAVRKSAHFRSWLCLLSVLAIRLHVFLVYGAMGVLFPQFGRNYTIAFRLDYLDILSAVVCIFLVAGSWELYNSQKVQQIKLYIDRSSITSFIENSLQHRALGFFAVALTLTIVAAAYFTQRTIYMLQQQGIKIDSDIAGDLLHLQLQFVMAIIALNVILTLLVVCVYRYLAYKEYLGAMDSLTGVMGRKLFLHNCEELQNKQVLLGNKGKGWFLFFDVDSFKNINDNHGHLVGDQVLRDFAGRLNEALSAYGIVGRLGGDEFAAMLYELLDKKALIDILDELYRQLDEILL
;
A
#
# COMPACT_ATOMS: atom_id res chain seq x y z
N MET A 1 -12.01 0.24 6.28
CA MET A 1 -12.13 1.16 7.44
C MET A 1 -11.02 0.96 8.47
N VAL A 2 -10.71 -0.28 8.89
CA VAL A 2 -9.66 -0.59 9.90
C VAL A 2 -8.26 -0.11 9.47
N MET A 3 -7.79 -0.43 8.25
CA MET A 3 -6.47 0.00 7.75
C MET A 3 -6.32 1.54 7.65
N ARG A 4 -7.41 2.27 7.41
CA ARG A 4 -7.39 3.75 7.38
C ARG A 4 -7.14 4.35 8.76
N LYS A 5 -7.64 3.70 9.82
CA LYS A 5 -7.36 4.09 11.23
C LYS A 5 -5.94 3.75 11.67
N LEU A 6 -5.39 2.63 11.18
CA LEU A 6 -4.06 2.12 11.58
C LEU A 6 -2.89 2.86 10.92
N LEU A 7 -3.03 3.27 9.64
CA LEU A 7 -1.96 3.85 8.81
C LEU A 7 -2.14 5.34 8.51
N GLY A 8 -3.13 6.00 9.13
CA GLY A 8 -3.44 7.39 8.80
C GLY A 8 -4.14 7.53 7.44
N GLY A 9 -4.20 8.76 6.90
CA GLY A 9 -4.94 9.08 5.68
C GLY A 9 -4.28 8.68 4.35
N SER A 10 -2.98 8.33 4.34
CA SER A 10 -2.21 8.08 3.11
C SER A 10 -2.61 6.78 2.41
N SER A 11 -3.01 6.88 1.14
CA SER A 11 -3.30 5.74 0.28
C SER A 11 -2.03 4.99 -0.09
N PHE A 12 -0.96 5.72 -0.36
CA PHE A 12 0.34 5.17 -0.69
C PHE A 12 0.87 4.27 0.44
N ASP A 13 0.79 4.71 1.70
CA ASP A 13 1.27 3.93 2.85
C ASP A 13 0.48 2.62 3.00
N ARG A 14 -0.84 2.65 2.72
CA ARG A 14 -1.66 1.44 2.71
C ARG A 14 -1.25 0.44 1.64
N TYR A 15 -0.91 0.92 0.44
CA TYR A 15 -0.43 0.06 -0.64
C TYR A 15 0.95 -0.52 -0.33
N CYS A 16 1.87 0.30 0.16
CA CYS A 16 3.21 -0.15 0.58
C CYS A 16 3.14 -1.19 1.70
N PHE A 17 2.29 -0.97 2.71
CA PHE A 17 2.08 -1.94 3.78
C PHE A 17 1.42 -3.22 3.26
N GLY A 18 0.42 -3.12 2.38
CA GLY A 18 -0.20 -4.28 1.74
C GLY A 18 0.79 -5.11 0.94
N MET A 19 1.69 -4.46 0.18
CA MET A 19 2.78 -5.14 -0.52
C MET A 19 3.75 -5.81 0.45
N LEU A 20 4.16 -5.13 1.53
CA LEU A 20 5.05 -5.70 2.53
C LEU A 20 4.43 -6.92 3.23
N LEU A 21 3.13 -6.86 3.56
CA LEU A 21 2.41 -7.99 4.13
C LEU A 21 2.32 -9.17 3.16
N ALA A 22 2.10 -8.90 1.87
CA ALA A 22 2.12 -9.91 0.84
C ALA A 22 3.52 -10.51 0.64
N VAL A 23 4.58 -9.71 0.76
CA VAL A 23 5.98 -10.19 0.79
C VAL A 23 6.20 -11.12 1.98
N GLU A 24 5.67 -10.79 3.17
CA GLU A 24 5.74 -11.68 4.35
C GLU A 24 5.07 -13.03 4.08
N VAL A 25 3.86 -13.02 3.51
CA VAL A 25 3.16 -14.26 3.14
C VAL A 25 3.96 -15.04 2.09
N LEU A 26 4.49 -14.37 1.05
CA LEU A 26 5.33 -15.00 0.02
C LEU A 26 6.56 -15.68 0.64
N ILE A 27 7.27 -14.97 1.50
CA ILE A 27 8.46 -15.49 2.20
C ILE A 27 8.08 -16.66 3.10
N SER A 28 7.01 -16.53 3.89
CA SER A 28 6.56 -17.55 4.83
C SER A 28 6.14 -18.85 4.14
N PHE A 29 5.58 -18.80 2.94
CA PHE A 29 5.08 -19.98 2.20
C PHE A 29 6.03 -20.48 1.12
N THR A 30 7.22 -19.88 0.95
CA THR A 30 8.25 -20.33 0.02
C THR A 30 9.51 -20.80 0.75
N PHE A 31 10.50 -21.27 -0.01
CA PHE A 31 11.85 -21.59 0.50
C PHE A 31 12.61 -20.32 0.95
N LEU A 32 12.20 -19.14 0.50
CA LEU A 32 12.87 -17.88 0.84
C LEU A 32 12.85 -17.58 2.34
N GLY A 33 11.81 -18.02 3.06
CA GLY A 33 11.69 -17.76 4.50
C GLY A 33 12.61 -18.59 5.38
N TYR A 34 13.02 -19.76 4.86
CA TYR A 34 13.83 -20.74 5.57
C TYR A 34 14.83 -21.34 4.61
N ILE A 35 16.00 -20.74 4.52
CA ILE A 35 17.06 -21.22 3.65
C ILE A 35 17.85 -22.29 4.41
N HIS A 36 17.71 -23.54 3.98
CA HIS A 36 18.42 -24.67 4.56
C HIS A 36 19.79 -24.84 3.89
N PHE A 37 20.84 -24.52 4.63
CA PHE A 37 22.21 -24.97 4.33
C PHE A 37 22.60 -25.97 5.42
N PRO A 38 22.57 -27.29 5.17
CA PRO A 38 22.95 -28.24 6.20
C PRO A 38 24.37 -27.95 6.74
N PRO A 39 24.56 -27.90 8.05
CA PRO A 39 23.62 -28.26 9.15
C PRO A 39 22.75 -27.11 9.65
N ILE A 40 22.60 -26.00 8.96
CA ILE A 40 22.07 -24.74 9.47
C ILE A 40 20.88 -24.27 8.61
N SER A 41 19.86 -23.74 9.28
CA SER A 41 18.72 -23.05 8.66
C SER A 41 18.75 -21.57 9.01
N ILE A 42 18.79 -20.71 7.98
CA ILE A 42 18.70 -19.26 8.15
C ILE A 42 17.25 -18.86 7.97
N THR A 43 16.66 -18.27 8.99
CA THR A 43 15.30 -17.70 8.92
C THR A 43 15.39 -16.22 8.62
N ILE A 44 14.81 -15.77 7.51
CA ILE A 44 14.74 -14.36 7.13
C ILE A 44 13.33 -13.77 7.24
N ALA A 45 12.32 -14.60 7.52
CA ALA A 45 10.91 -14.22 7.58
C ALA A 45 10.57 -13.22 8.73
N TYR A 46 11.47 -12.93 9.66
CA TYR A 46 11.27 -11.87 10.65
C TYR A 46 11.61 -10.46 10.11
N MET A 47 12.31 -10.35 8.98
CA MET A 47 12.76 -9.05 8.46
C MET A 47 11.61 -8.12 8.05
N PRO A 48 10.53 -8.56 7.39
CA PRO A 48 9.38 -7.71 7.10
C PRO A 48 8.72 -7.11 8.35
N ILE A 49 8.77 -7.80 9.52
CA ILE A 49 8.26 -7.27 10.79
C ILE A 49 9.06 -6.03 11.20
N ILE A 50 10.39 -6.08 11.07
CA ILE A 50 11.28 -4.98 11.44
C ILE A 50 11.10 -3.80 10.48
N ILE A 51 10.95 -4.08 9.17
CA ILE A 51 10.66 -3.05 8.15
C ILE A 51 9.29 -2.40 8.42
N ALA A 52 8.25 -3.20 8.74
CA ALA A 52 6.93 -2.69 9.10
C ALA A 52 6.99 -1.78 10.34
N ALA A 53 7.74 -2.19 11.37
CA ALA A 53 7.96 -1.39 12.59
C ALA A 53 8.64 -0.05 12.28
N CYS A 54 9.70 -0.08 11.47
CA CYS A 54 10.49 1.09 11.09
C CYS A 54 9.66 2.10 10.28
N LEU A 55 8.95 1.63 9.24
CA LEU A 55 8.23 2.50 8.30
C LEU A 55 6.84 2.90 8.80
N PHE A 56 6.08 1.96 9.33
CA PHE A 56 4.65 2.13 9.58
C PHE A 56 4.27 2.11 11.07
N GLY A 57 5.15 1.64 11.96
CA GLY A 57 4.94 1.64 13.41
C GLY A 57 4.40 0.33 13.97
N THR A 58 3.89 0.41 15.22
CA THR A 58 3.61 -0.77 16.05
C THR A 58 2.51 -1.68 15.51
N ALA A 59 1.36 -1.10 15.12
CA ALA A 59 0.23 -1.93 14.68
C ALA A 59 0.50 -2.71 13.38
N PRO A 60 1.12 -2.11 12.32
CA PRO A 60 1.58 -2.86 11.15
C PRO A 60 2.60 -3.96 11.48
N ALA A 61 3.55 -3.70 12.39
CA ALA A 61 4.52 -4.70 12.82
C ALA A 61 3.87 -5.90 13.51
N VAL A 62 2.87 -5.67 14.35
CA VAL A 62 2.08 -6.72 15.01
C VAL A 62 1.32 -7.56 13.99
N ILE A 63 0.66 -6.91 13.01
CA ILE A 63 -0.07 -7.63 11.95
C ILE A 63 0.88 -8.50 11.12
N THR A 64 2.06 -7.97 10.75
CA THR A 64 3.09 -8.73 10.02
C THR A 64 3.60 -9.90 10.88
N GLY A 65 3.78 -9.71 12.19
CA GLY A 65 4.16 -10.76 13.13
C GLY A 65 3.13 -11.88 13.23
N ILE A 66 1.84 -11.55 13.24
CA ILE A 66 0.75 -12.53 13.19
C ILE A 66 0.80 -13.32 11.88
N ALA A 67 0.98 -12.65 10.73
CA ALA A 67 1.07 -13.30 9.43
C ALA A 67 2.25 -14.30 9.37
N PHE A 68 3.42 -13.88 9.83
CA PHE A 68 4.59 -14.77 9.97
C PHE A 68 4.29 -15.97 10.87
N GLY A 69 3.69 -15.74 12.04
CA GLY A 69 3.34 -16.80 12.98
C GLY A 69 2.39 -17.83 12.39
N LEU A 70 1.36 -17.38 11.67
CA LEU A 70 0.41 -18.25 10.96
C LEU A 70 1.10 -19.06 9.86
N GLY A 71 1.98 -18.45 9.08
CA GLY A 71 2.79 -19.14 8.07
C GLY A 71 3.71 -20.22 8.67
N SER A 72 4.38 -19.89 9.79
CA SER A 72 5.22 -20.83 10.54
C SER A 72 4.41 -22.00 11.11
N MET A 73 3.25 -21.72 11.70
CA MET A 73 2.31 -22.72 12.20
C MET A 73 1.84 -23.68 11.09
N TYR A 74 1.45 -23.13 9.95
CA TYR A 74 0.99 -23.91 8.82
C TYR A 74 2.11 -24.82 8.29
N LYS A 75 3.32 -24.31 8.07
CA LYS A 75 4.47 -25.12 7.62
C LYS A 75 4.78 -26.28 8.55
N ALA A 76 4.72 -26.05 9.86
CA ALA A 76 4.98 -27.06 10.89
C ALA A 76 3.88 -28.14 10.97
N SER A 77 2.77 -27.98 10.24
CA SER A 77 1.65 -28.93 10.27
C SER A 77 1.79 -30.09 9.29
N ALA A 78 2.83 -30.10 8.44
CA ALA A 78 3.09 -31.20 7.51
C ALA A 78 3.74 -32.41 8.22
N THR A 79 3.52 -33.61 7.70
CA THR A 79 4.07 -34.85 8.27
C THR A 79 5.56 -35.04 7.92
N TYR A 80 6.04 -34.42 6.86
CA TYR A 80 7.44 -34.47 6.41
C TYR A 80 8.39 -33.51 7.16
N VAL A 81 7.90 -32.80 8.18
CA VAL A 81 8.68 -31.83 8.94
C VAL A 81 9.47 -32.54 10.05
N LEU A 82 10.62 -31.97 10.39
CA LEU A 82 11.46 -32.53 11.49
C LEU A 82 10.69 -32.52 12.82
N PRO A 83 10.88 -33.52 13.70
CA PRO A 83 10.18 -33.60 14.99
C PRO A 83 10.31 -32.35 15.84
N MET A 84 11.46 -31.64 15.77
CA MET A 84 11.67 -30.37 16.47
C MET A 84 10.82 -29.23 15.92
N ASP A 85 10.43 -29.27 14.65
CA ASP A 85 9.63 -28.22 14.03
C ASP A 85 8.12 -28.48 14.22
N MET A 86 7.73 -29.74 14.47
CA MET A 86 6.32 -30.10 14.72
C MET A 86 5.71 -29.40 15.94
N ILE A 87 6.53 -29.02 16.93
CA ILE A 87 6.08 -28.28 18.13
C ILE A 87 5.52 -26.88 17.80
N PHE A 88 5.78 -26.33 16.61
CA PHE A 88 5.19 -25.08 16.16
C PHE A 88 3.78 -25.26 15.61
N SER A 89 3.30 -26.49 15.45
CA SER A 89 1.95 -26.82 14.99
C SER A 89 1.05 -27.28 16.15
N PRO A 90 -0.06 -26.61 16.40
CA PRO A 90 -1.05 -27.06 17.38
C PRO A 90 -1.75 -28.36 16.96
N PHE A 91 -1.64 -28.75 15.70
CA PHE A 91 -2.28 -30.00 15.18
C PHE A 91 -1.41 -31.23 15.40
N ASN A 92 -0.09 -31.07 15.47
CA ASN A 92 0.88 -32.17 15.59
C ASN A 92 1.49 -32.26 17.00
N SER A 93 1.25 -31.28 17.86
CA SER A 93 1.82 -31.19 19.20
C SER A 93 0.88 -31.77 20.26
N CYS A 94 1.47 -32.38 21.30
CA CYS A 94 0.73 -32.80 22.49
C CYS A 94 0.14 -31.62 23.28
N GLU A 95 0.65 -30.40 23.08
CA GLU A 95 0.21 -29.19 23.78
C GLU A 95 -0.20 -28.07 22.80
N PRO A 96 -1.42 -28.10 22.25
CA PRO A 96 -1.85 -27.23 21.17
C PRO A 96 -1.77 -25.73 21.51
N LEU A 97 -2.13 -25.33 22.72
CA LEU A 97 -2.09 -23.91 23.14
C LEU A 97 -0.64 -23.41 23.29
N ALA A 98 0.26 -24.24 23.80
CA ALA A 98 1.68 -23.93 23.89
C ALA A 98 2.29 -23.75 22.48
N SER A 99 1.94 -24.62 21.55
CA SER A 99 2.35 -24.53 20.13
C SER A 99 1.82 -23.29 19.43
N LEU A 100 0.57 -22.93 19.66
CA LEU A 100 -0.01 -21.70 19.13
C LEU A 100 0.72 -20.46 19.67
N PHE A 101 1.03 -20.43 20.97
CA PHE A 101 1.81 -19.33 21.55
C PHE A 101 3.23 -19.33 20.98
N LEU A 102 3.88 -20.48 20.86
CA LEU A 102 5.23 -20.60 20.33
C LEU A 102 5.31 -20.12 18.87
N SER A 103 4.33 -20.46 18.05
CA SER A 103 4.30 -20.06 16.62
C SER A 103 3.80 -18.63 16.42
N VAL A 104 2.62 -18.29 16.90
CA VAL A 104 1.98 -16.99 16.64
C VAL A 104 2.29 -15.97 17.71
N GLY A 105 2.21 -16.37 19.00
CA GLY A 105 2.38 -15.47 20.14
C GLY A 105 3.76 -14.80 20.16
N THR A 106 4.83 -15.58 20.00
CA THR A 106 6.21 -15.03 20.04
C THR A 106 6.48 -14.04 18.90
N ARG A 107 5.93 -14.26 17.69
CA ARG A 107 6.08 -13.36 16.55
C ARG A 107 5.23 -12.10 16.70
N THR A 108 4.05 -12.23 17.29
CA THR A 108 3.18 -11.09 17.66
C THR A 108 3.87 -10.20 18.70
N LEU A 109 4.48 -10.81 19.74
CA LEU A 109 5.26 -10.08 20.73
C LEU A 109 6.49 -9.41 20.12
N LEU A 110 7.19 -10.08 19.19
CA LEU A 110 8.29 -9.46 18.45
C LEU A 110 7.82 -8.18 17.75
N GLY A 111 6.72 -8.25 16.98
CA GLY A 111 6.14 -7.09 16.31
C GLY A 111 5.76 -5.97 17.27
N LEU A 112 5.20 -6.32 18.44
CA LEU A 112 4.83 -5.36 19.48
C LEU A 112 6.06 -4.64 20.05
N PHE A 113 7.05 -5.38 20.54
CA PHE A 113 8.23 -4.79 21.20
C PHE A 113 9.09 -3.99 20.20
N VAL A 114 9.34 -4.53 19.01
CA VAL A 114 10.12 -3.82 17.98
C VAL A 114 9.36 -2.59 17.48
N GLY A 115 8.03 -2.69 17.31
CA GLY A 115 7.19 -1.57 16.93
C GLY A 115 7.17 -0.45 17.96
N LEU A 116 7.08 -0.78 19.24
CA LEU A 116 7.17 0.20 20.34
C LEU A 116 8.56 0.84 20.39
N ALA A 117 9.63 0.06 20.26
CA ALA A 117 11.01 0.57 20.26
C ALA A 117 11.26 1.57 19.13
N PHE A 118 10.87 1.24 17.87
CA PHE A 118 10.98 2.18 16.76
C PHE A 118 10.09 3.41 16.94
N SER A 119 8.90 3.26 17.50
CA SER A 119 8.00 4.39 17.76
C SER A 119 8.59 5.36 18.80
N ALA A 120 9.27 4.86 19.82
CA ALA A 120 9.93 5.66 20.84
C ALA A 120 11.08 6.53 20.29
N VAL A 121 11.87 5.97 19.37
CA VAL A 121 13.05 6.66 18.81
C VAL A 121 12.78 7.44 17.53
N ARG A 122 11.57 7.38 16.97
CA ARG A 122 11.23 7.93 15.64
C ARG A 122 11.51 9.42 15.52
N LYS A 123 11.40 10.19 16.60
CA LYS A 123 11.65 11.63 16.63
C LYS A 123 13.10 11.99 17.04
N SER A 124 13.97 11.00 17.27
CA SER A 124 15.35 11.24 17.68
C SER A 124 16.17 11.84 16.53
N ALA A 125 17.04 12.80 16.84
CA ALA A 125 18.02 13.37 15.90
C ALA A 125 18.99 12.28 15.36
N HIS A 126 19.22 11.22 16.12
CA HIS A 126 20.11 10.11 15.76
C HIS A 126 19.34 8.87 15.29
N PHE A 127 18.17 9.04 14.62
CA PHE A 127 17.33 7.94 14.22
C PHE A 127 18.07 6.88 13.38
N ARG A 128 18.97 7.27 12.49
CA ARG A 128 19.77 6.33 11.68
C ARG A 128 20.63 5.39 12.53
N SER A 129 21.24 5.89 13.59
CA SER A 129 22.03 5.05 14.52
C SER A 129 21.10 4.11 15.28
N TRP A 130 19.95 4.59 15.76
CA TRP A 130 18.94 3.77 16.40
C TRP A 130 18.39 2.69 15.48
N LEU A 131 18.20 3.00 14.19
CA LEU A 131 17.75 2.03 13.20
C LEU A 131 18.70 0.82 13.11
N CYS A 132 20.00 1.07 12.99
CA CYS A 132 20.99 -0.01 12.96
C CYS A 132 20.97 -0.84 14.27
N LEU A 133 20.98 -0.16 15.41
CA LEU A 133 20.96 -0.83 16.71
C LEU A 133 19.71 -1.67 16.93
N LEU A 134 18.53 -1.09 16.66
CA LEU A 134 17.24 -1.79 16.86
C LEU A 134 17.08 -2.96 15.89
N SER A 135 17.62 -2.88 14.67
CA SER A 135 17.60 -3.99 13.72
C SER A 135 18.36 -5.21 14.24
N VAL A 136 19.54 -4.99 14.85
CA VAL A 136 20.32 -6.07 15.46
C VAL A 136 19.63 -6.61 16.72
N LEU A 137 19.14 -5.73 17.58
CA LEU A 137 18.43 -6.12 18.80
C LEU A 137 17.14 -6.90 18.49
N ALA A 138 16.43 -6.56 17.42
CA ALA A 138 15.23 -7.27 17.01
C ALA A 138 15.51 -8.73 16.64
N ILE A 139 16.66 -9.01 16.00
CA ILE A 139 17.09 -10.39 15.70
C ILE A 139 17.30 -11.16 17.01
N ARG A 140 18.04 -10.58 17.96
CA ARG A 140 18.28 -11.21 19.27
C ARG A 140 16.99 -11.41 20.06
N LEU A 141 16.11 -10.43 20.02
CA LEU A 141 14.79 -10.51 20.63
C LEU A 141 13.94 -11.65 20.01
N HIS A 142 13.98 -11.82 18.69
CA HIS A 142 13.29 -12.93 18.02
C HIS A 142 13.80 -14.29 18.54
N VAL A 143 15.12 -14.50 18.56
CA VAL A 143 15.74 -15.72 19.07
C VAL A 143 15.39 -15.93 20.54
N PHE A 144 15.47 -14.88 21.36
CA PHE A 144 15.13 -14.93 22.78
C PHE A 144 13.68 -15.33 23.04
N LEU A 145 12.73 -14.72 22.31
CA LEU A 145 11.29 -15.02 22.46
C LEU A 145 10.98 -16.46 22.05
N VAL A 146 11.54 -16.93 20.93
CA VAL A 146 11.26 -18.28 20.43
C VAL A 146 11.88 -19.34 21.32
N TYR A 147 13.20 -19.27 21.58
CA TYR A 147 13.88 -20.29 22.38
C TYR A 147 13.57 -20.15 23.87
N GLY A 148 13.24 -18.94 24.35
CA GLY A 148 12.75 -18.74 25.71
C GLY A 148 11.39 -19.40 25.92
N ALA A 149 10.44 -19.17 25.03
CA ALA A 149 9.14 -19.85 25.06
C ALA A 149 9.29 -21.38 24.91
N MET A 150 10.16 -21.82 23.99
CA MET A 150 10.45 -23.24 23.79
C MET A 150 11.02 -23.91 25.05
N GLY A 151 11.94 -23.25 25.73
CA GLY A 151 12.54 -23.77 26.97
C GLY A 151 11.56 -23.89 28.14
N VAL A 152 10.55 -23.01 28.20
CA VAL A 152 9.51 -23.04 29.25
C VAL A 152 8.39 -24.02 28.88
N LEU A 153 7.91 -24.00 27.64
CA LEU A 153 6.75 -24.76 27.20
C LEU A 153 7.09 -26.19 26.79
N PHE A 154 8.31 -26.42 26.27
CA PHE A 154 8.77 -27.70 25.74
C PHE A 154 10.18 -28.04 26.27
N PRO A 155 10.39 -28.19 27.56
CA PRO A 155 11.72 -28.38 28.18
C PRO A 155 12.42 -29.67 27.69
N GLN A 156 11.66 -30.68 27.25
CA GLN A 156 12.17 -31.95 26.74
C GLN A 156 13.09 -31.81 25.52
N PHE A 157 13.03 -30.67 24.78
CA PHE A 157 13.89 -30.45 23.62
C PHE A 157 15.24 -29.80 23.97
N GLY A 158 15.51 -29.49 25.24
CA GLY A 158 16.80 -29.00 25.70
C GLY A 158 17.21 -27.62 25.18
N ARG A 159 16.30 -26.90 24.54
CA ARG A 159 16.52 -25.54 24.02
C ARG A 159 16.03 -24.53 25.03
N ASN A 160 16.77 -23.43 25.19
CA ASN A 160 16.42 -22.37 26.15
C ASN A 160 16.92 -20.99 25.65
N TYR A 161 16.54 -19.93 26.38
CA TYR A 161 16.86 -18.55 26.04
C TYR A 161 18.38 -18.26 25.95
N THR A 162 19.26 -19.10 26.50
CA THR A 162 20.72 -18.87 26.47
C THR A 162 21.29 -18.88 25.05
N ILE A 163 20.57 -19.50 24.11
CA ILE A 163 20.93 -19.50 22.68
C ILE A 163 20.96 -18.07 22.12
N ALA A 164 20.11 -17.18 22.62
CA ALA A 164 20.06 -15.78 22.17
C ALA A 164 21.36 -14.98 22.47
N PHE A 165 22.18 -15.47 23.42
CA PHE A 165 23.44 -14.83 23.81
C PHE A 165 24.67 -15.45 23.13
N ARG A 166 24.50 -16.54 22.39
CA ARG A 166 25.55 -17.08 21.55
C ARG A 166 25.60 -16.31 20.23
N LEU A 167 26.82 -16.04 19.76
CA LEU A 167 27.07 -15.32 18.50
C LEU A 167 27.85 -16.24 17.58
N ASP A 168 27.18 -16.64 16.49
CA ASP A 168 27.80 -17.36 15.40
C ASP A 168 28.06 -16.42 14.21
N TYR A 169 28.95 -16.79 13.29
CA TYR A 169 29.24 -15.99 12.08
C TYR A 169 27.99 -15.72 11.22
N LEU A 170 27.03 -16.64 11.20
CA LEU A 170 25.76 -16.47 10.50
C LEU A 170 24.86 -15.41 11.14
N ASP A 171 24.96 -15.25 12.43
CA ASP A 171 24.23 -14.19 13.16
C ASP A 171 24.76 -12.80 12.75
N ILE A 172 26.07 -12.68 12.54
CA ILE A 172 26.69 -11.44 12.06
C ILE A 172 26.24 -11.17 10.61
N LEU A 173 26.25 -12.19 9.75
CA LEU A 173 25.78 -12.05 8.38
C LEU A 173 24.31 -11.65 8.32
N SER A 174 23.45 -12.31 9.11
CA SER A 174 22.02 -11.98 9.18
C SER A 174 21.77 -10.57 9.71
N ALA A 175 22.57 -10.10 10.66
CA ALA A 175 22.51 -8.74 11.20
C ALA A 175 22.89 -7.70 10.11
N VAL A 176 23.98 -7.95 9.36
CA VAL A 176 24.40 -7.06 8.26
C VAL A 176 23.31 -6.97 7.18
N VAL A 177 22.76 -8.11 6.75
CA VAL A 177 21.67 -8.16 5.76
C VAL A 177 20.43 -7.45 6.27
N CYS A 178 20.05 -7.66 7.53
CA CYS A 178 18.91 -7.00 8.15
C CYS A 178 19.09 -5.47 8.20
N ILE A 179 20.25 -4.99 8.67
CA ILE A 179 20.56 -3.55 8.69
C ILE A 179 20.46 -2.98 7.28
N PHE A 180 21.06 -3.64 6.29
CA PHE A 180 21.03 -3.18 4.90
C PHE A 180 19.59 -3.07 4.36
N LEU A 181 18.75 -4.10 4.59
CA LEU A 181 17.36 -4.10 4.13
C LEU A 181 16.50 -3.06 4.84
N VAL A 182 16.65 -2.93 6.18
CA VAL A 182 15.84 -1.96 6.95
C VAL A 182 16.28 -0.53 6.65
N ALA A 183 17.59 -0.25 6.63
CA ALA A 183 18.13 1.06 6.30
C ALA A 183 17.84 1.42 4.84
N GLY A 184 18.05 0.50 3.90
CA GLY A 184 17.72 0.70 2.49
C GLY A 184 16.25 0.99 2.25
N SER A 185 15.35 0.24 2.92
CA SER A 185 13.90 0.49 2.86
C SER A 185 13.53 1.85 3.42
N TRP A 186 14.14 2.28 4.52
CA TRP A 186 13.90 3.58 5.13
C TRP A 186 14.40 4.74 4.25
N GLU A 187 15.63 4.64 3.72
CA GLU A 187 16.20 5.66 2.82
C GLU A 187 15.40 5.75 1.51
N LEU A 188 15.03 4.60 0.94
CA LEU A 188 14.21 4.55 -0.27
C LEU A 188 12.84 5.21 -0.03
N TYR A 189 12.16 4.84 1.06
CA TYR A 189 10.85 5.39 1.42
C TYR A 189 10.90 6.91 1.63
N ASN A 190 11.97 7.45 2.24
CA ASN A 190 12.15 8.87 2.50
C ASN A 190 12.83 9.63 1.35
N SER A 191 13.20 8.96 0.27
CA SER A 191 13.79 9.62 -0.90
C SER A 191 12.84 10.63 -1.54
N GLN A 192 13.38 11.72 -2.08
CA GLN A 192 12.57 12.77 -2.73
C GLN A 192 11.65 12.21 -3.82
N LYS A 193 12.14 11.24 -4.62
CA LYS A 193 11.35 10.61 -5.68
C LYS A 193 10.15 9.85 -5.14
N VAL A 194 10.35 9.03 -4.09
CA VAL A 194 9.26 8.25 -3.49
C VAL A 194 8.26 9.17 -2.79
N GLN A 195 8.71 10.24 -2.12
CA GLN A 195 7.83 11.23 -1.50
C GLN A 195 6.99 12.00 -2.53
N GLN A 196 7.55 12.30 -3.72
CA GLN A 196 6.77 12.85 -4.84
C GLN A 196 5.72 11.86 -5.36
N ILE A 197 6.08 10.57 -5.54
CA ILE A 197 5.15 9.52 -5.94
C ILE A 197 4.03 9.37 -4.90
N LYS A 198 4.37 9.39 -3.61
CA LYS A 198 3.41 9.36 -2.50
C LYS A 198 2.41 10.50 -2.61
N LEU A 199 2.91 11.72 -2.79
CA LEU A 199 2.06 12.91 -2.93
C LEU A 199 1.11 12.79 -4.13
N TYR A 200 1.58 12.24 -5.25
CA TYR A 200 0.78 12.05 -6.45
C TYR A 200 -0.31 10.99 -6.25
N ILE A 201 0.03 9.87 -5.64
CA ILE A 201 -0.93 8.80 -5.35
C ILE A 201 -1.98 9.24 -4.31
N ASP A 202 -1.58 9.97 -3.29
CA ASP A 202 -2.49 10.44 -2.26
C ASP A 202 -3.45 11.51 -2.79
N ARG A 203 -2.98 12.41 -3.65
CA ARG A 203 -3.80 13.44 -4.30
C ARG A 203 -4.70 12.88 -5.40
N SER A 204 -4.32 11.81 -6.08
CA SER A 204 -5.17 11.17 -7.10
C SER A 204 -6.50 10.66 -6.54
N SER A 205 -6.59 10.44 -5.23
CA SER A 205 -7.84 10.02 -4.57
C SER A 205 -8.87 11.16 -4.46
N ILE A 206 -8.48 12.41 -4.70
CA ILE A 206 -9.38 13.57 -4.70
C ILE A 206 -10.16 13.65 -6.01
N THR A 207 -9.62 13.11 -7.10
CA THR A 207 -10.30 13.02 -8.39
C THR A 207 -11.21 11.78 -8.42
N SER A 208 -12.45 11.93 -7.95
CA SER A 208 -13.45 10.86 -7.78
C SER A 208 -13.80 10.08 -9.05
N PHE A 209 -13.51 10.63 -10.22
CA PHE A 209 -13.78 10.00 -11.52
C PHE A 209 -12.88 8.80 -11.84
N ILE A 210 -11.62 8.84 -11.38
CA ILE A 210 -10.61 7.80 -11.65
C ILE A 210 -10.81 6.58 -10.73
N GLU A 211 -11.40 6.79 -9.55
CA GLU A 211 -11.40 5.80 -8.47
C GLU A 211 -12.30 4.58 -8.75
N ASN A 212 -13.53 4.78 -9.22
CA ASN A 212 -14.51 3.69 -9.37
C ASN A 212 -14.16 2.73 -10.52
N SER A 213 -13.75 3.26 -11.66
CA SER A 213 -13.40 2.45 -12.85
C SER A 213 -12.14 1.61 -12.61
N LEU A 214 -11.13 2.17 -11.93
CA LEU A 214 -9.89 1.48 -11.64
C LEU A 214 -10.08 0.35 -10.62
N GLN A 215 -10.83 0.60 -9.55
CA GLN A 215 -11.06 -0.42 -8.50
C GLN A 215 -11.74 -1.66 -9.09
N HIS A 216 -12.73 -1.49 -9.95
CA HIS A 216 -13.41 -2.61 -10.59
C HIS A 216 -12.50 -3.37 -11.56
N ARG A 217 -11.68 -2.68 -12.35
CA ARG A 217 -10.72 -3.31 -13.27
C ARG A 217 -9.63 -4.07 -12.51
N ALA A 218 -9.05 -3.47 -11.47
CA ALA A 218 -8.04 -4.11 -10.64
C ALA A 218 -8.60 -5.34 -9.91
N LEU A 219 -9.82 -5.25 -9.37
CA LEU A 219 -10.51 -6.38 -8.74
C LEU A 219 -10.83 -7.49 -9.75
N GLY A 220 -11.27 -7.13 -10.96
CA GLY A 220 -11.50 -8.09 -12.04
C GLY A 220 -10.23 -8.82 -12.45
N PHE A 221 -9.13 -8.09 -12.63
CA PHE A 221 -7.82 -8.69 -12.92
C PHE A 221 -7.36 -9.65 -11.82
N PHE A 222 -7.47 -9.22 -10.56
CA PHE A 222 -7.13 -10.05 -9.40
C PHE A 222 -7.99 -11.32 -9.33
N ALA A 223 -9.30 -11.21 -9.56
CA ALA A 223 -10.21 -12.35 -9.54
C ALA A 223 -9.88 -13.37 -10.64
N VAL A 224 -9.58 -12.91 -11.86
CA VAL A 224 -9.16 -13.78 -12.97
C VAL A 224 -7.83 -14.47 -12.65
N ALA A 225 -6.83 -13.73 -12.18
CA ALA A 225 -5.53 -14.27 -11.81
C ALA A 225 -5.65 -15.30 -10.67
N LEU A 226 -6.49 -15.04 -9.67
CA LEU A 226 -6.77 -15.96 -8.57
C LEU A 226 -7.43 -17.25 -9.08
N THR A 227 -8.44 -17.13 -9.93
CA THR A 227 -9.13 -18.30 -10.52
C THR A 227 -8.17 -19.17 -11.33
N LEU A 228 -7.34 -18.56 -12.19
CA LEU A 228 -6.33 -19.27 -12.96
C LEU A 228 -5.31 -19.98 -12.06
N THR A 229 -4.90 -19.34 -10.97
CA THR A 229 -3.99 -19.93 -9.98
C THR A 229 -4.59 -21.18 -9.33
N ILE A 230 -5.85 -21.11 -8.89
CA ILE A 230 -6.53 -22.25 -8.26
C ILE A 230 -6.69 -23.40 -9.25
N VAL A 231 -7.11 -23.11 -10.48
CA VAL A 231 -7.27 -24.12 -11.54
C VAL A 231 -5.93 -24.78 -11.89
N ALA A 232 -4.87 -23.99 -12.06
CA ALA A 232 -3.54 -24.49 -12.35
C ALA A 232 -3.00 -25.39 -11.23
N ALA A 233 -3.17 -24.97 -9.97
CA ALA A 233 -2.75 -25.75 -8.81
C ALA A 233 -3.53 -27.07 -8.71
N ALA A 234 -4.84 -27.05 -8.89
CA ALA A 234 -5.68 -28.26 -8.89
C ALA A 234 -5.27 -29.23 -10.01
N TYR A 235 -5.06 -28.72 -11.23
CA TYR A 235 -4.59 -29.52 -12.35
C TYR A 235 -3.22 -30.15 -12.07
N PHE A 236 -2.28 -29.38 -11.54
CA PHE A 236 -0.93 -29.87 -11.22
C PHE A 236 -0.98 -31.01 -10.19
N THR A 237 -1.77 -30.86 -9.13
CA THR A 237 -1.93 -31.88 -8.09
C THR A 237 -2.55 -33.15 -8.65
N GLN A 238 -3.64 -33.05 -9.42
CA GLN A 238 -4.25 -34.22 -10.06
C GLN A 238 -3.29 -34.93 -11.00
N ARG A 239 -2.49 -34.15 -11.76
CA ARG A 239 -1.49 -34.72 -12.67
C ARG A 239 -0.37 -35.43 -11.93
N THR A 240 0.07 -34.89 -10.80
CA THR A 240 1.09 -35.50 -9.94
C THR A 240 0.59 -36.84 -9.35
N ILE A 241 -0.65 -36.83 -8.79
CA ILE A 241 -1.29 -38.03 -8.27
C ILE A 241 -1.40 -39.09 -9.34
N TYR A 242 -1.86 -38.75 -10.53
CA TYR A 242 -1.97 -39.69 -11.66
C TYR A 242 -0.61 -40.28 -12.03
N MET A 243 0.46 -39.50 -12.11
CA MET A 243 1.79 -39.97 -12.43
C MET A 243 2.34 -40.91 -11.36
N LEU A 244 2.15 -40.62 -10.08
CA LEU A 244 2.57 -41.52 -8.99
C LEU A 244 1.86 -42.86 -9.05
N GLN A 245 0.54 -42.85 -9.31
CA GLN A 245 -0.26 -44.07 -9.47
C GLN A 245 0.23 -44.94 -10.67
N GLN A 246 0.58 -44.30 -11.78
CA GLN A 246 1.13 -44.99 -12.96
C GLN A 246 2.48 -45.65 -12.67
N GLN A 247 3.27 -45.16 -11.74
CA GLN A 247 4.51 -45.73 -11.29
C GLN A 247 4.32 -46.79 -10.19
N GLY A 248 3.07 -47.18 -9.89
CA GLY A 248 2.75 -48.21 -8.89
C GLY A 248 2.82 -47.73 -7.45
N ILE A 249 2.98 -46.43 -7.21
CA ILE A 249 3.00 -45.86 -5.85
C ILE A 249 1.57 -45.79 -5.35
N LYS A 250 1.28 -46.50 -4.26
CA LYS A 250 -0.02 -46.38 -3.57
C LYS A 250 -0.05 -45.06 -2.77
N ILE A 251 -1.02 -44.25 -3.06
CA ILE A 251 -1.26 -42.96 -2.35
C ILE A 251 -2.19 -43.28 -1.18
N ASP A 252 -1.64 -43.29 0.02
CA ASP A 252 -2.39 -43.37 1.28
C ASP A 252 -2.87 -41.97 1.70
N SER A 253 -3.56 -41.89 2.85
CA SER A 253 -4.11 -40.63 3.39
C SER A 253 -3.01 -39.61 3.73
N ASP A 254 -1.83 -40.07 4.16
CA ASP A 254 -0.75 -39.22 4.62
C ASP A 254 -0.05 -38.56 3.43
N ILE A 255 0.28 -39.35 2.38
CA ILE A 255 0.82 -38.83 1.13
C ILE A 255 -0.16 -37.83 0.46
N ALA A 256 -1.47 -38.15 0.45
CA ALA A 256 -2.48 -37.25 -0.08
C ALA A 256 -2.57 -35.94 0.73
N GLY A 257 -2.45 -36.03 2.06
CA GLY A 257 -2.42 -34.87 2.95
C GLY A 257 -1.21 -33.98 2.72
N ASP A 258 -0.02 -34.56 2.58
CA ASP A 258 1.22 -33.83 2.29
C ASP A 258 1.20 -33.15 0.92
N LEU A 259 0.68 -33.81 -0.10
CA LEU A 259 0.50 -33.22 -1.44
C LEU A 259 -0.46 -32.01 -1.38
N LEU A 260 -1.58 -32.13 -0.64
CA LEU A 260 -2.49 -31.02 -0.44
C LEU A 260 -1.84 -29.86 0.32
N HIS A 261 -1.05 -30.17 1.35
CA HIS A 261 -0.32 -29.19 2.14
C HIS A 261 0.68 -28.41 1.26
N LEU A 262 1.47 -29.08 0.43
CA LEU A 262 2.38 -28.45 -0.52
C LEU A 262 1.64 -27.61 -1.57
N GLN A 263 0.50 -28.12 -2.07
CA GLN A 263 -0.34 -27.39 -3.00
C GLN A 263 -0.83 -26.08 -2.42
N LEU A 264 -1.32 -26.08 -1.17
CA LEU A 264 -1.79 -24.88 -0.48
C LEU A 264 -0.65 -23.89 -0.24
N GLN A 265 0.56 -24.33 0.10
CA GLN A 265 1.74 -23.47 0.18
C GLN A 265 2.01 -22.76 -1.15
N PHE A 266 2.00 -23.51 -2.25
CA PHE A 266 2.20 -22.96 -3.58
C PHE A 266 1.12 -21.94 -3.97
N VAL A 267 -0.15 -22.26 -3.70
CA VAL A 267 -1.29 -21.35 -3.95
C VAL A 267 -1.14 -20.06 -3.15
N MET A 268 -0.80 -20.16 -1.86
CA MET A 268 -0.60 -18.98 -1.00
C MET A 268 0.55 -18.09 -1.49
N ALA A 269 1.64 -18.69 -1.95
CA ALA A 269 2.76 -17.95 -2.53
C ALA A 269 2.35 -17.19 -3.82
N ILE A 270 1.58 -17.83 -4.71
CA ILE A 270 1.11 -17.17 -5.93
C ILE A 270 0.06 -16.10 -5.63
N ILE A 271 -0.84 -16.33 -4.66
CA ILE A 271 -1.79 -15.29 -4.20
C ILE A 271 -1.03 -14.08 -3.70
N ALA A 272 0.00 -14.27 -2.89
CA ALA A 272 0.83 -13.16 -2.40
C ALA A 272 1.50 -12.40 -3.55
N LEU A 273 2.04 -13.10 -4.54
CA LEU A 273 2.62 -12.48 -5.73
C LEU A 273 1.57 -11.69 -6.55
N ASN A 274 0.37 -12.25 -6.72
CA ASN A 274 -0.74 -11.56 -7.40
C ASN A 274 -1.17 -10.29 -6.64
N VAL A 275 -1.20 -10.31 -5.32
CA VAL A 275 -1.49 -9.12 -4.50
C VAL A 275 -0.42 -8.04 -4.72
N ILE A 276 0.87 -8.41 -4.68
CA ILE A 276 1.97 -7.47 -4.94
C ILE A 276 1.82 -6.84 -6.32
N LEU A 277 1.62 -7.66 -7.35
CA LEU A 277 1.48 -7.18 -8.73
C LEU A 277 0.27 -6.26 -8.89
N THR A 278 -0.89 -6.63 -8.33
CA THR A 278 -2.11 -5.83 -8.39
C THR A 278 -1.92 -4.47 -7.72
N LEU A 279 -1.33 -4.43 -6.52
CA LEU A 279 -1.05 -3.19 -5.80
C LEU A 279 -0.04 -2.31 -6.55
N LEU A 280 0.98 -2.92 -7.17
CA LEU A 280 1.95 -2.21 -8.00
C LEU A 280 1.26 -1.56 -9.21
N VAL A 281 0.42 -2.32 -9.93
CA VAL A 281 -0.35 -1.79 -11.07
C VAL A 281 -1.26 -0.64 -10.64
N VAL A 282 -1.95 -0.76 -9.50
CA VAL A 282 -2.77 0.32 -8.94
C VAL A 282 -1.93 1.57 -8.64
N CYS A 283 -0.76 1.40 -8.02
CA CYS A 283 0.15 2.52 -7.73
C CYS A 283 0.63 3.22 -9.00
N VAL A 284 1.08 2.45 -9.99
CA VAL A 284 1.55 2.99 -11.29
C VAL A 284 0.42 3.75 -12.00
N TYR A 285 -0.76 3.15 -12.07
CA TYR A 285 -1.91 3.78 -12.71
C TYR A 285 -2.28 5.10 -12.02
N ARG A 286 -2.37 5.12 -10.69
CA ARG A 286 -2.69 6.34 -9.93
C ARG A 286 -1.63 7.42 -10.12
N TYR A 287 -0.36 7.04 -10.16
CA TYR A 287 0.73 7.96 -10.45
C TYR A 287 0.60 8.59 -11.84
N LEU A 288 0.36 7.76 -12.88
CA LEU A 288 0.22 8.22 -14.26
C LEU A 288 -1.02 9.10 -14.43
N ALA A 289 -2.16 8.69 -13.88
CA ALA A 289 -3.41 9.44 -13.95
C ALA A 289 -3.28 10.84 -13.30
N TYR A 290 -2.62 10.93 -12.15
CA TYR A 290 -2.39 12.24 -11.52
C TYR A 290 -1.39 13.10 -12.29
N LYS A 291 -0.37 12.48 -12.87
CA LYS A 291 0.58 13.18 -13.74
C LYS A 291 -0.10 13.74 -15.00
N GLU A 292 -1.00 12.96 -15.60
CA GLU A 292 -1.81 13.40 -16.74
C GLU A 292 -2.74 14.56 -16.33
N TYR A 293 -3.41 14.45 -15.18
CA TYR A 293 -4.23 15.52 -14.61
C TYR A 293 -3.43 16.81 -14.44
N LEU A 294 -2.24 16.75 -13.85
CA LEU A 294 -1.37 17.92 -13.69
C LEU A 294 -0.95 18.54 -15.03
N GLY A 295 -0.70 17.70 -16.05
CA GLY A 295 -0.37 18.18 -17.40
C GLY A 295 -1.57 18.78 -18.15
N ALA A 296 -2.78 18.53 -17.68
CA ALA A 296 -4.02 19.04 -18.24
C ALA A 296 -4.55 20.31 -17.53
N MET A 297 -3.91 20.72 -16.44
CA MET A 297 -4.14 22.01 -15.79
C MET A 297 -3.44 23.13 -16.57
N ASP A 298 -4.03 24.32 -16.58
CA ASP A 298 -3.39 25.50 -17.16
C ASP A 298 -2.17 25.91 -16.32
N SER A 299 -1.01 25.93 -16.95
CA SER A 299 0.28 26.15 -16.25
C SER A 299 0.44 27.55 -15.71
N LEU A 300 -0.28 28.55 -16.25
CA LEU A 300 -0.21 29.93 -15.81
C LEU A 300 -1.13 30.19 -14.64
N THR A 301 -2.38 29.73 -14.73
CA THR A 301 -3.45 30.11 -13.80
C THR A 301 -3.78 29.03 -12.77
N GLY A 302 -3.36 27.77 -13.01
CA GLY A 302 -3.61 26.66 -12.09
C GLY A 302 -5.07 26.14 -12.08
N VAL A 303 -5.97 26.67 -12.91
CA VAL A 303 -7.32 26.12 -13.12
C VAL A 303 -7.26 25.03 -14.22
N MET A 304 -8.39 24.35 -14.48
CA MET A 304 -8.42 23.33 -15.54
C MET A 304 -8.12 23.97 -16.90
N GLY A 305 -7.21 23.35 -17.67
CA GLY A 305 -7.02 23.71 -19.06
C GLY A 305 -8.21 23.27 -19.93
N ARG A 306 -8.36 23.83 -21.11
CA ARG A 306 -9.49 23.61 -22.04
C ARG A 306 -9.88 22.14 -22.19
N LYS A 307 -8.89 21.27 -22.46
CA LYS A 307 -9.16 19.84 -22.73
C LYS A 307 -9.75 19.13 -21.52
N LEU A 308 -9.19 19.36 -20.33
CA LEU A 308 -9.65 18.75 -19.10
C LEU A 308 -11.03 19.29 -18.70
N PHE A 309 -11.25 20.60 -18.84
CA PHE A 309 -12.52 21.24 -18.51
C PHE A 309 -13.66 20.66 -19.37
N LEU A 310 -13.48 20.61 -20.68
CA LEU A 310 -14.50 20.07 -21.61
C LEU A 310 -14.79 18.60 -21.34
N HIS A 311 -13.76 17.78 -21.12
CA HIS A 311 -13.92 16.38 -20.79
C HIS A 311 -14.73 16.17 -19.50
N ASN A 312 -14.44 16.95 -18.45
CA ASN A 312 -15.20 16.90 -17.19
C ASN A 312 -16.64 17.37 -17.38
N CYS A 313 -16.90 18.37 -18.24
CA CYS A 313 -18.26 18.80 -18.57
C CYS A 313 -19.08 17.66 -19.22
N GLU A 314 -18.48 16.95 -20.17
CA GLU A 314 -19.13 15.81 -20.84
C GLU A 314 -19.42 14.67 -19.85
N GLU A 315 -18.47 14.33 -18.97
CA GLU A 315 -18.66 13.29 -17.97
C GLU A 315 -19.75 13.64 -16.94
N LEU A 316 -19.76 14.88 -16.47
CA LEU A 316 -20.78 15.36 -15.54
C LEU A 316 -22.17 15.32 -16.17
N GLN A 317 -22.29 15.72 -17.42
CA GLN A 317 -23.54 15.67 -18.17
C GLN A 317 -24.03 14.22 -18.34
N ASN A 318 -23.16 13.30 -18.74
CA ASN A 318 -23.47 11.89 -18.89
C ASN A 318 -23.91 11.25 -17.56
N LYS A 319 -23.25 11.59 -16.45
CA LYS A 319 -23.58 11.07 -15.14
C LYS A 319 -24.93 11.55 -14.64
N GLN A 320 -25.29 12.81 -14.89
CA GLN A 320 -26.58 13.35 -14.52
C GLN A 320 -27.73 12.75 -15.35
N VAL A 321 -27.51 12.49 -16.62
CA VAL A 321 -28.46 11.78 -17.48
C VAL A 321 -28.71 10.36 -16.98
N LEU A 322 -27.65 9.61 -16.60
CA LEU A 322 -27.75 8.25 -16.08
C LEU A 322 -28.48 8.17 -14.73
N LEU A 323 -28.38 9.20 -13.89
CA LEU A 323 -29.06 9.27 -12.59
C LEU A 323 -30.53 9.70 -12.70
N GLY A 324 -31.06 9.92 -13.93
CA GLY A 324 -32.45 10.35 -14.13
C GLY A 324 -32.75 11.76 -13.66
N ASN A 325 -31.76 12.47 -13.14
CA ASN A 325 -31.84 13.88 -12.84
C ASN A 325 -31.80 14.64 -14.16
N LYS A 326 -32.87 15.33 -14.52
CA LYS A 326 -32.82 16.38 -15.55
C LYS A 326 -31.97 17.51 -14.99
N GLY A 327 -30.65 17.31 -14.99
CA GLY A 327 -29.70 18.18 -14.34
C GLY A 327 -29.82 19.59 -14.90
N LYS A 328 -30.34 20.48 -14.09
CA LYS A 328 -30.24 21.92 -14.33
C LYS A 328 -28.91 22.34 -13.72
N GLY A 329 -28.04 22.82 -14.56
CA GLY A 329 -26.78 23.43 -14.18
C GLY A 329 -26.66 24.78 -14.90
N TRP A 330 -25.65 25.53 -14.49
CA TRP A 330 -25.29 26.79 -15.15
C TRP A 330 -23.98 26.58 -15.88
N PHE A 331 -23.92 27.07 -17.12
CA PHE A 331 -22.68 27.18 -17.87
C PHE A 331 -22.38 28.65 -18.06
N LEU A 332 -21.25 29.10 -17.54
CA LEU A 332 -20.85 30.50 -17.51
C LEU A 332 -19.60 30.67 -18.35
N PHE A 333 -19.57 31.74 -19.14
CA PHE A 333 -18.37 32.18 -19.84
C PHE A 333 -17.92 33.52 -19.27
N PHE A 334 -16.62 33.67 -19.16
CA PHE A 334 -15.97 34.88 -18.69
C PHE A 334 -14.86 35.27 -19.66
N ASP A 335 -14.73 36.57 -19.88
CA ASP A 335 -13.66 37.17 -20.69
C ASP A 335 -13.07 38.35 -19.93
N VAL A 336 -11.76 38.56 -20.04
CA VAL A 336 -11.10 39.69 -19.37
C VAL A 336 -11.11 40.89 -20.30
N ASP A 337 -11.99 41.85 -20.00
CA ASP A 337 -12.18 43.03 -20.83
C ASP A 337 -10.87 43.80 -21.07
N SER A 338 -10.63 44.14 -22.35
CA SER A 338 -9.48 44.92 -22.78
C SER A 338 -8.11 44.29 -22.42
N PHE A 339 -8.03 42.97 -22.26
CA PHE A 339 -6.80 42.26 -21.87
C PHE A 339 -5.61 42.60 -22.79
N LYS A 340 -5.84 42.75 -24.10
CA LYS A 340 -4.82 43.20 -25.04
C LYS A 340 -4.23 44.56 -24.65
N ASN A 341 -5.07 45.53 -24.24
CA ASN A 341 -4.62 46.86 -23.80
C ASN A 341 -3.76 46.77 -22.55
N ILE A 342 -4.09 45.85 -21.63
CA ILE A 342 -3.28 45.61 -20.42
C ILE A 342 -1.86 45.14 -20.85
N ASN A 343 -1.79 44.17 -21.77
CA ASN A 343 -0.50 43.66 -22.29
C ASN A 343 0.29 44.76 -23.01
N ASP A 344 -0.38 45.54 -23.88
CA ASP A 344 0.27 46.56 -24.71
C ASP A 344 0.80 47.74 -23.85
N ASN A 345 0.09 48.10 -22.76
CA ASN A 345 0.46 49.24 -21.89
C ASN A 345 1.40 48.82 -20.75
N HIS A 346 1.26 47.63 -20.17
CA HIS A 346 1.93 47.21 -18.95
C HIS A 346 2.86 45.99 -19.14
N GLY A 347 2.85 45.40 -20.33
CA GLY A 347 3.66 44.23 -20.67
C GLY A 347 3.06 42.90 -20.24
N HIS A 348 3.51 41.84 -20.89
CA HIS A 348 2.97 40.48 -20.71
C HIS A 348 3.08 39.93 -19.27
N LEU A 349 4.11 40.35 -18.49
CA LEU A 349 4.25 39.92 -17.11
C LEU A 349 3.09 40.39 -16.21
N VAL A 350 2.61 41.62 -16.45
CA VAL A 350 1.43 42.18 -15.76
C VAL A 350 0.18 41.48 -16.23
N GLY A 351 0.01 41.26 -17.54
CA GLY A 351 -1.11 40.45 -18.05
C GLY A 351 -1.16 39.06 -17.48
N ASP A 352 -0.02 38.38 -17.36
CA ASP A 352 0.06 37.07 -16.72
C ASP A 352 -0.37 37.11 -15.24
N GLN A 353 -0.06 38.16 -14.52
CA GLN A 353 -0.49 38.33 -13.14
C GLN A 353 -2.01 38.56 -13.06
N VAL A 354 -2.55 39.40 -13.93
CA VAL A 354 -4.02 39.65 -14.02
C VAL A 354 -4.75 38.31 -14.28
N LEU A 355 -4.27 37.47 -15.20
CA LEU A 355 -4.88 36.18 -15.45
C LEU A 355 -4.81 35.22 -14.26
N ARG A 356 -3.71 35.24 -13.50
CA ARG A 356 -3.59 34.43 -12.25
C ARG A 356 -4.60 34.88 -11.19
N ASP A 357 -4.67 36.21 -10.97
CA ASP A 357 -5.56 36.79 -9.96
C ASP A 357 -7.02 36.58 -10.34
N PHE A 358 -7.37 36.77 -11.60
CA PHE A 358 -8.70 36.51 -12.13
C PHE A 358 -9.11 35.04 -11.94
N ALA A 359 -8.26 34.11 -12.36
CA ALA A 359 -8.50 32.69 -12.19
C ALA A 359 -8.62 32.26 -10.71
N GLY A 360 -7.80 32.84 -9.84
CA GLY A 360 -7.85 32.61 -8.40
C GLY A 360 -9.20 33.01 -7.81
N ARG A 361 -9.67 34.22 -8.08
CA ARG A 361 -10.98 34.73 -7.60
C ARG A 361 -12.13 33.90 -8.16
N LEU A 362 -12.08 33.57 -9.47
CA LEU A 362 -13.09 32.74 -10.09
C LEU A 362 -13.18 31.35 -9.43
N ASN A 363 -12.04 30.74 -9.16
CA ASN A 363 -11.98 29.44 -8.51
C ASN A 363 -12.44 29.51 -7.04
N GLU A 364 -12.06 30.52 -6.28
CA GLU A 364 -12.52 30.71 -4.91
C GLU A 364 -14.04 30.87 -4.83
N ALA A 365 -14.63 31.66 -5.73
CA ALA A 365 -16.07 31.89 -5.74
C ALA A 365 -16.91 30.72 -6.21
N LEU A 366 -16.44 29.95 -7.20
CA LEU A 366 -17.27 28.98 -7.93
C LEU A 366 -16.90 27.50 -7.69
N SER A 367 -15.70 27.17 -7.17
CA SER A 367 -15.26 25.79 -7.03
C SER A 367 -16.10 24.94 -6.05
N ALA A 368 -16.79 25.57 -5.10
CA ALA A 368 -17.72 24.89 -4.20
C ALA A 368 -18.98 24.38 -4.93
N TYR A 369 -19.34 24.98 -6.07
CA TYR A 369 -20.57 24.71 -6.81
C TYR A 369 -20.35 23.98 -8.13
N GLY A 370 -19.10 23.88 -8.59
CA GLY A 370 -18.81 23.30 -9.87
C GLY A 370 -17.32 23.25 -10.22
N ILE A 371 -17.05 23.30 -11.51
CA ILE A 371 -15.69 23.28 -12.06
C ILE A 371 -15.41 24.57 -12.83
N VAL A 372 -14.15 25.01 -12.78
CA VAL A 372 -13.65 26.20 -13.46
C VAL A 372 -12.49 25.81 -14.38
N GLY A 373 -12.45 26.40 -15.58
CA GLY A 373 -11.38 26.15 -16.56
C GLY A 373 -11.05 27.38 -17.39
N ARG A 374 -9.82 27.40 -17.92
CA ARG A 374 -9.35 28.37 -18.92
C ARG A 374 -9.45 27.74 -20.29
N LEU A 375 -10.18 28.40 -21.22
CA LEU A 375 -10.39 27.89 -22.58
C LEU A 375 -9.30 28.34 -23.55
N GLY A 376 -8.66 29.47 -23.29
CA GLY A 376 -7.54 30.00 -24.06
C GLY A 376 -7.42 31.52 -23.90
N GLY A 377 -6.23 32.06 -24.05
CA GLY A 377 -6.02 33.50 -23.91
C GLY A 377 -6.55 34.07 -22.60
N ASP A 378 -7.54 34.94 -22.69
CA ASP A 378 -8.28 35.63 -21.64
C ASP A 378 -9.66 35.00 -21.34
N GLU A 379 -10.02 33.92 -22.04
CA GLU A 379 -11.31 33.24 -21.94
C GLU A 379 -11.31 32.18 -20.82
N PHE A 380 -12.31 32.25 -19.94
CA PHE A 380 -12.56 31.27 -18.88
C PHE A 380 -14.01 30.76 -18.94
N ALA A 381 -14.25 29.61 -18.36
CA ALA A 381 -15.58 29.05 -18.23
C ALA A 381 -15.77 28.36 -16.88
N ALA A 382 -17.02 28.30 -16.42
CA ALA A 382 -17.42 27.51 -15.27
C ALA A 382 -18.67 26.70 -15.60
N MET A 383 -18.71 25.44 -15.11
CA MET A 383 -19.90 24.59 -15.14
C MET A 383 -20.31 24.29 -13.71
N LEU A 384 -21.45 24.86 -13.30
CA LEU A 384 -22.02 24.69 -11.96
C LEU A 384 -23.10 23.62 -12.02
N TYR A 385 -22.92 22.54 -11.28
CA TYR A 385 -23.84 21.39 -11.23
C TYR A 385 -24.45 21.18 -9.85
N GLU A 386 -23.97 21.85 -8.80
CA GLU A 386 -24.68 22.00 -7.56
C GLU A 386 -25.83 22.99 -7.78
N LEU A 387 -27.04 22.62 -7.28
CA LEU A 387 -28.27 23.36 -7.56
C LEU A 387 -28.24 24.73 -6.87
N LEU A 388 -27.80 25.73 -7.62
CA LEU A 388 -27.96 27.17 -7.23
C LEU A 388 -29.26 27.70 -7.86
N ASP A 389 -30.08 28.35 -7.07
CA ASP A 389 -31.15 29.17 -7.64
C ASP A 389 -30.55 30.38 -8.36
N LYS A 390 -31.35 31.00 -9.25
CA LYS A 390 -30.88 32.13 -10.04
C LYS A 390 -30.47 33.33 -9.19
N LYS A 391 -31.10 33.52 -8.06
CA LYS A 391 -30.81 34.66 -7.16
C LYS A 391 -29.48 34.48 -6.45
N ALA A 392 -29.27 33.27 -5.87
CA ALA A 392 -28.00 32.94 -5.25
C ALA A 392 -26.82 33.00 -6.23
N LEU A 393 -27.02 32.58 -7.49
CA LEU A 393 -25.99 32.72 -8.52
C LEU A 393 -25.67 34.21 -8.80
N ILE A 394 -26.69 35.08 -8.91
CA ILE A 394 -26.48 36.52 -9.14
C ILE A 394 -25.72 37.11 -7.98
N ASP A 395 -26.11 36.82 -6.75
CA ASP A 395 -25.46 37.34 -5.54
C ASP A 395 -23.95 36.95 -5.49
N ILE A 396 -23.61 35.71 -5.89
CA ILE A 396 -22.22 35.24 -5.99
C ILE A 396 -21.47 36.00 -7.10
N LEU A 397 -22.08 36.18 -8.27
CA LEU A 397 -21.45 36.89 -9.39
C LEU A 397 -21.24 38.37 -9.06
N ASP A 398 -22.19 39.04 -8.40
CA ASP A 398 -22.06 40.42 -7.99
C ASP A 398 -20.93 40.63 -6.98
N GLU A 399 -20.76 39.68 -6.06
CA GLU A 399 -19.62 39.67 -5.13
C GLU A 399 -18.30 39.46 -5.86
N LEU A 400 -18.27 38.51 -6.81
CA LEU A 400 -17.10 38.24 -7.66
C LEU A 400 -16.70 39.49 -8.44
N TYR A 401 -17.66 40.16 -9.09
CA TYR A 401 -17.39 41.40 -9.83
C TYR A 401 -16.79 42.50 -8.94
N ARG A 402 -17.31 42.72 -7.72
CA ARG A 402 -16.71 43.67 -6.78
C ARG A 402 -15.26 43.34 -6.45
N GLN A 403 -14.95 42.08 -6.24
CA GLN A 403 -13.59 41.61 -5.94
C GLN A 403 -12.63 41.74 -7.13
N LEU A 404 -13.16 41.64 -8.36
CA LEU A 404 -12.37 41.81 -9.60
C LEU A 404 -12.08 43.28 -9.88
N ASP A 405 -13.04 44.22 -9.60
CA ASP A 405 -12.81 45.64 -9.75
C ASP A 405 -11.68 46.17 -8.86
N GLU A 406 -11.44 45.52 -7.70
CA GLU A 406 -10.32 45.87 -6.80
C GLU A 406 -8.94 45.49 -7.38
N ILE A 407 -8.86 44.58 -8.35
CA ILE A 407 -7.60 44.13 -8.97
C ILE A 407 -7.16 45.08 -10.11
N LEU A 408 -8.11 45.75 -10.74
CA LEU A 408 -7.88 46.59 -11.91
C LEU A 408 -7.60 48.07 -11.55
N LEU A 409 -7.68 48.42 -10.27
CA LEU A 409 -7.30 49.70 -9.72
C LEU A 409 -5.89 49.66 -9.08
#